data_e13ac73b236023170ae060b081552664
#
_entry.id   e13ac73b236023170ae060b081552664
#
_cell.length_a   1.000
_cell.length_b   1.000
_cell.length_c   1.000
_cell.angle_alpha   90.00
_cell.angle_beta   90.00
_cell.angle_gamma   90.00
#
_symmetry.space_group_name_H-M   'P 1'
#
loop_
_entity.id
_entity.type
_entity.pdbx_description
1 polymer ?
#
loop_
_entity_poly.entity_id
_entity_poly.type
_entity_poly.pdbx_seq_one_letter_code
_entity_poly.pdbx_strand_id
1 'polypeptide(L)'
;SQITVPEYPEGNWIGPTLFTGVKPNMAIYREEIFGPVLLTIEVDTLDEAIALINANPYGNGCSMFTASGAAARKFQHEIEAGQVGINVPIPVPLPFFSFTGWKKSFLGDLHAYGKQGVRFYTETKTITARWFDEDIAHAAPNMTIQLK
;
A
#
# COMPACT_ATOMS: atom_id res chain seq x y z
N SER A 1 14.24 2.74 -24.67
CA SER A 1 14.91 3.21 -25.90
C SER A 1 15.84 4.37 -25.59
N GLN A 2 16.98 4.44 -26.30
CA GLN A 2 17.86 5.62 -26.21
C GLN A 2 17.21 6.78 -26.96
N ILE A 3 17.27 7.96 -26.36
CA ILE A 3 16.86 9.22 -27.00
C ILE A 3 18.05 10.20 -26.95
N THR A 4 18.06 11.15 -27.86
CA THR A 4 19.04 12.24 -27.87
C THR A 4 18.30 13.56 -27.70
N VAL A 5 18.78 14.41 -26.79
CA VAL A 5 18.28 15.77 -26.60
C VAL A 5 19.35 16.72 -27.15
N PRO A 6 19.13 17.36 -28.32
CA PRO A 6 20.18 18.10 -29.01
C PRO A 6 20.81 19.23 -28.17
N GLU A 7 20.03 19.86 -27.30
CA GLU A 7 20.50 20.94 -26.41
C GLU A 7 21.32 20.44 -25.23
N TYR A 8 21.28 19.12 -24.93
CA TYR A 8 21.97 18.49 -23.80
C TYR A 8 22.57 17.14 -24.22
N PRO A 9 23.53 17.13 -25.14
CA PRO A 9 24.06 15.87 -25.74
C PRO A 9 24.78 14.96 -24.74
N GLU A 10 25.34 15.53 -23.68
CA GLU A 10 26.04 14.80 -22.61
C GLU A 10 25.13 14.33 -21.47
N GLY A 11 23.81 14.50 -21.59
CA GLY A 11 22.85 14.07 -20.59
C GLY A 11 22.61 12.55 -20.61
N ASN A 12 22.26 11.99 -19.45
CA ASN A 12 21.88 10.57 -19.32
C ASN A 12 20.39 10.40 -19.68
N TRP A 13 20.09 10.36 -20.96
CA TRP A 13 18.72 10.30 -21.45
C TRP A 13 18.28 8.87 -21.75
N ILE A 14 17.09 8.53 -21.26
CA ILE A 14 16.40 7.28 -21.60
C ILE A 14 14.96 7.58 -21.98
N GLY A 15 14.53 7.10 -23.15
CA GLY A 15 13.17 7.29 -23.62
C GLY A 15 12.19 6.26 -23.09
N PRO A 16 10.88 6.56 -23.14
CA PRO A 16 9.85 5.61 -22.76
C PRO A 16 9.91 4.34 -23.60
N THR A 17 9.68 3.21 -22.98
CA THR A 17 9.70 1.91 -23.62
C THR A 17 8.47 1.10 -23.22
N LEU A 18 7.74 0.60 -24.22
CA LEU A 18 6.59 -0.27 -24.05
C LEU A 18 6.95 -1.71 -24.42
N PHE A 19 6.72 -2.65 -23.51
CA PHE A 19 6.81 -4.08 -23.76
C PHE A 19 5.41 -4.69 -23.86
N THR A 20 5.16 -5.44 -24.93
CA THR A 20 3.91 -6.17 -25.15
C THR A 20 4.15 -7.68 -25.14
N GLY A 21 3.10 -8.46 -24.91
CA GLY A 21 3.22 -9.92 -24.85
C GLY A 21 4.06 -10.42 -23.67
N VAL A 22 4.14 -9.65 -22.61
CA VAL A 22 4.91 -10.00 -21.42
C VAL A 22 4.23 -11.16 -20.69
N LYS A 23 5.06 -12.03 -20.12
CA LYS A 23 4.60 -13.19 -19.33
C LYS A 23 5.18 -13.12 -17.91
N PRO A 24 4.48 -13.68 -16.89
CA PRO A 24 4.91 -13.61 -15.49
C PRO A 24 6.29 -14.21 -15.17
N ASN A 25 6.80 -15.09 -16.03
CA ASN A 25 8.12 -15.70 -15.86
C ASN A 25 9.28 -14.84 -16.40
N MET A 26 9.00 -13.74 -17.07
CA MET A 26 10.02 -12.83 -17.61
C MET A 26 10.61 -11.94 -16.52
N ALA A 27 11.90 -11.62 -16.62
CA ALA A 27 12.61 -10.74 -15.69
C ALA A 27 11.93 -9.36 -15.59
N ILE A 28 11.53 -8.79 -16.73
CA ILE A 28 10.85 -7.50 -16.81
C ILE A 28 9.55 -7.42 -15.98
N TYR A 29 8.88 -8.56 -15.72
CA TYR A 29 7.71 -8.62 -14.86
C TYR A 29 8.07 -8.83 -13.39
N ARG A 30 9.11 -9.61 -13.10
CA ARG A 30 9.46 -10.01 -11.73
C ARG A 30 10.32 -9.01 -10.98
N GLU A 31 11.06 -8.19 -11.71
CA GLU A 31 11.97 -7.20 -11.15
C GLU A 31 11.31 -5.82 -11.13
N GLU A 32 11.60 -5.05 -10.10
CA GLU A 32 11.16 -3.66 -10.02
C GLU A 32 12.05 -2.81 -10.92
N ILE A 33 11.46 -2.19 -11.94
CA ILE A 33 12.17 -1.35 -12.91
C ILE A 33 11.95 0.13 -12.57
N PHE A 34 12.96 0.77 -12.00
CA PHE A 34 12.95 2.22 -11.78
C PHE A 34 13.33 2.97 -13.06
N GLY A 35 12.38 3.10 -14.00
CA GLY A 35 12.61 3.75 -15.28
C GLY A 35 11.33 3.94 -16.08
N PRO A 36 11.39 4.65 -17.22
CA PRO A 36 10.23 4.92 -18.06
C PRO A 36 9.85 3.69 -18.89
N VAL A 37 9.46 2.63 -18.20
CA VAL A 37 9.09 1.35 -18.79
C VAL A 37 7.64 1.04 -18.46
N LEU A 38 6.86 0.70 -19.48
CA LEU A 38 5.51 0.17 -19.37
C LEU A 38 5.47 -1.23 -19.98
N LEU A 39 4.81 -2.15 -19.32
CA LEU A 39 4.56 -3.48 -19.84
C LEU A 39 3.07 -3.78 -19.89
N THR A 40 2.64 -4.58 -20.86
CA THR A 40 1.26 -5.04 -20.97
C THR A 40 1.19 -6.57 -20.96
N ILE A 41 0.21 -7.07 -20.22
CA ILE A 41 -0.17 -8.48 -20.17
C ILE A 41 -1.65 -8.55 -20.51
N GLU A 42 -2.00 -9.36 -21.49
CA GLU A 42 -3.40 -9.62 -21.86
C GLU A 42 -3.94 -10.81 -21.07
N VAL A 43 -5.16 -10.68 -20.58
CA VAL A 43 -5.92 -11.71 -19.88
C VAL A 43 -7.35 -11.70 -20.38
N ASP A 44 -8.04 -12.84 -20.34
CA ASP A 44 -9.38 -12.96 -20.89
C ASP A 44 -10.47 -12.54 -19.88
N THR A 45 -10.18 -12.61 -18.58
CA THR A 45 -11.18 -12.39 -17.53
C THR A 45 -10.65 -11.48 -16.41
N LEU A 46 -11.59 -10.87 -15.67
CA LEU A 46 -11.26 -10.12 -14.45
C LEU A 46 -10.63 -11.02 -13.38
N ASP A 47 -11.07 -12.26 -13.28
CA ASP A 47 -10.55 -13.22 -12.30
C ASP A 47 -9.08 -13.56 -12.56
N GLU A 48 -8.71 -13.73 -13.82
CA GLU A 48 -7.32 -13.91 -14.24
C GLU A 48 -6.48 -12.66 -13.94
N ALA A 49 -7.01 -11.46 -14.19
CA ALA A 49 -6.33 -10.21 -13.85
C ALA A 49 -6.05 -10.10 -12.35
N ILE A 50 -7.06 -10.38 -11.52
CA ILE A 50 -6.95 -10.35 -10.05
C ILE A 50 -5.93 -11.40 -9.59
N ALA A 51 -6.01 -12.62 -10.09
CA ALA A 51 -5.09 -13.69 -9.74
C ALA A 51 -3.63 -13.34 -10.11
N LEU A 52 -3.42 -12.76 -11.29
CA LEU A 52 -2.11 -12.31 -11.74
C LEU A 52 -1.51 -11.23 -10.82
N ILE A 53 -2.29 -10.22 -10.47
CA ILE A 53 -1.86 -9.14 -9.58
C ILE A 53 -1.60 -9.68 -8.18
N ASN A 54 -2.48 -10.53 -7.66
CA ASN A 54 -2.34 -11.09 -6.32
C ASN A 54 -1.13 -12.04 -6.18
N ALA A 55 -0.73 -12.70 -7.25
CA ALA A 55 0.47 -13.53 -7.29
C ALA A 55 1.79 -12.72 -7.27
N ASN A 56 1.74 -11.42 -7.56
CA ASN A 56 2.92 -10.57 -7.54
C ASN A 56 3.37 -10.31 -6.09
N PRO A 57 4.68 -10.38 -5.80
CA PRO A 57 5.21 -10.11 -4.46
C PRO A 57 5.09 -8.66 -4.02
N TYR A 58 4.81 -7.74 -4.92
CA TYR A 58 4.57 -6.33 -4.64
C TYR A 58 3.07 -6.02 -4.65
N GLY A 59 2.66 -5.09 -3.80
CA GLY A 59 1.26 -4.68 -3.65
C GLY A 59 1.14 -3.21 -3.23
N ASN A 60 1.84 -2.30 -3.91
CA ASN A 60 1.77 -0.88 -3.61
C ASN A 60 0.40 -0.31 -3.94
N GLY A 61 0.04 -0.29 -5.22
CA GLY A 61 -1.24 0.21 -5.67
C GLY A 61 -1.63 -0.33 -7.04
N CYS A 62 -2.92 -0.33 -7.30
CA CYS A 62 -3.47 -0.69 -8.59
C CYS A 62 -4.75 0.08 -8.89
N SER A 63 -5.10 0.18 -10.16
CA SER A 63 -6.30 0.87 -10.60
C SER A 63 -7.06 0.02 -11.63
N MET A 64 -8.39 0.09 -11.54
CA MET A 64 -9.30 -0.54 -12.48
C MET A 64 -10.18 0.51 -13.16
N PHE A 65 -10.33 0.39 -14.47
CA PHE A 65 -11.23 1.22 -15.26
C PHE A 65 -12.39 0.37 -15.76
N THR A 66 -13.60 0.70 -15.35
CA THR A 66 -14.79 -0.07 -15.70
C THR A 66 -16.06 0.77 -15.58
N ALA A 67 -17.06 0.45 -16.40
CA ALA A 67 -18.42 0.97 -16.24
C ALA A 67 -19.30 0.04 -15.35
N SER A 68 -18.81 -1.15 -14.99
CA SER A 68 -19.55 -2.13 -14.19
C SER A 68 -19.30 -1.94 -12.69
N GLY A 69 -20.31 -1.51 -11.94
CA GLY A 69 -20.24 -1.44 -10.49
C GLY A 69 -20.05 -2.80 -9.80
N ALA A 70 -20.48 -3.89 -10.42
CA ALA A 70 -20.26 -5.23 -9.90
C ALA A 70 -18.78 -5.64 -10.03
N ALA A 71 -18.16 -5.38 -11.19
CA ALA A 71 -16.74 -5.61 -11.42
C ALA A 71 -15.88 -4.76 -10.49
N ALA A 72 -16.24 -3.48 -10.31
CA ALA A 72 -15.53 -2.59 -9.40
C ALA A 72 -15.56 -3.10 -7.94
N ARG A 73 -16.74 -3.53 -7.44
CA ARG A 73 -16.86 -4.10 -6.08
C ARG A 73 -16.07 -5.39 -5.92
N LYS A 74 -16.11 -6.30 -6.91
CA LYS A 74 -15.32 -7.53 -6.88
C LYS A 74 -13.83 -7.20 -6.82
N PHE A 75 -13.35 -6.35 -7.72
CA PHE A 75 -11.95 -5.96 -7.78
C PHE A 75 -11.45 -5.36 -6.46
N GLN A 76 -12.12 -4.35 -5.93
CA GLN A 76 -11.71 -3.70 -4.68
C GLN A 76 -11.73 -4.62 -3.46
N HIS A 77 -12.54 -5.69 -3.49
CA HIS A 77 -12.62 -6.66 -2.40
C HIS A 77 -11.53 -7.74 -2.48
N GLU A 78 -11.23 -8.21 -3.68
CA GLU A 78 -10.35 -9.36 -3.88
C GLU A 78 -8.89 -9.01 -4.17
N ILE A 79 -8.61 -7.75 -4.52
CA ILE A 79 -7.26 -7.33 -4.88
C ILE A 79 -6.36 -7.14 -3.65
N GLU A 80 -5.16 -7.68 -3.70
CA GLU A 80 -4.16 -7.61 -2.64
C GLU A 80 -3.15 -6.48 -2.89
N ALA A 81 -3.63 -5.24 -2.82
CA ALA A 81 -2.81 -4.05 -2.92
C ALA A 81 -3.21 -3.02 -1.85
N GLY A 82 -2.25 -2.21 -1.42
CA GLY A 82 -2.46 -1.22 -0.36
C GLY A 82 -3.32 -0.03 -0.79
N GLN A 83 -3.26 0.33 -2.07
CA GLN A 83 -4.04 1.44 -2.64
C GLN A 83 -4.82 0.95 -3.85
N VAL A 84 -6.11 1.23 -3.89
CA VAL A 84 -6.99 0.77 -4.96
C VAL A 84 -7.74 1.96 -5.56
N GLY A 85 -7.59 2.16 -6.87
CA GLY A 85 -8.32 3.16 -7.65
C GLY A 85 -9.42 2.51 -8.49
N ILE A 86 -10.60 3.13 -8.50
CA ILE A 86 -11.66 2.79 -9.45
C ILE A 86 -11.89 4.00 -10.34
N ASN A 87 -11.59 3.85 -11.62
CA ASN A 87 -11.62 4.93 -12.61
C ASN A 87 -10.72 6.14 -12.26
N VAL A 88 -9.68 5.87 -11.47
CA VAL A 88 -8.64 6.84 -11.08
C VAL A 88 -7.30 6.24 -11.44
N PRO A 89 -6.46 6.90 -12.25
CA PRO A 89 -5.21 6.31 -12.74
C PRO A 89 -4.15 6.12 -11.66
N ILE A 90 -4.12 7.00 -10.65
CA ILE A 90 -3.14 6.97 -9.57
C ILE A 90 -3.88 7.09 -8.24
N PRO A 91 -4.01 6.00 -7.46
CA PRO A 91 -4.83 5.96 -6.25
C PRO A 91 -4.09 6.52 -5.01
N VAL A 92 -3.26 7.53 -5.18
CA VAL A 92 -2.53 8.16 -4.07
C VAL A 92 -3.51 8.94 -3.19
N PRO A 93 -3.55 8.69 -1.88
CA PRO A 93 -4.49 9.33 -0.98
C PRO A 93 -4.09 10.78 -0.65
N LEU A 94 -5.08 11.56 -0.25
CA LEU A 94 -4.84 12.86 0.39
C LEU A 94 -4.14 12.68 1.74
N PRO A 95 -3.36 13.68 2.22
CA PRO A 95 -2.46 13.53 3.40
C PRO A 95 -3.14 13.18 4.73
N PHE A 96 -4.45 13.30 4.85
CA PHE A 96 -5.19 12.90 6.07
C PHE A 96 -5.59 11.42 6.08
N PHE A 97 -5.39 10.71 4.98
CA PHE A 97 -5.50 9.25 4.88
C PHE A 97 -4.11 8.63 4.85
N SER A 98 -3.99 7.38 5.29
CA SER A 98 -2.71 6.69 5.26
C SER A 98 -2.24 6.39 3.84
N PHE A 99 -0.96 6.63 3.58
CA PHE A 99 -0.29 6.19 2.36
C PHE A 99 0.11 4.73 2.53
N THR A 100 -0.76 3.85 2.07
CA THR A 100 -0.63 2.40 2.31
C THR A 100 0.14 1.68 1.22
N GLY A 101 0.75 0.57 1.59
CA GLY A 101 1.38 -0.40 0.70
C GLY A 101 1.30 -1.78 1.34
N TRP A 102 1.19 -2.84 0.53
CA TRP A 102 1.12 -4.22 1.00
C TRP A 102 2.32 -5.03 0.52
N LYS A 103 2.46 -6.22 1.06
CA LYS A 103 3.49 -7.19 0.68
C LYS A 103 4.89 -6.57 0.75
N LYS A 104 5.75 -6.81 -0.24
CA LYS A 104 7.11 -6.25 -0.30
C LYS A 104 7.18 -4.77 -0.65
N SER A 105 6.06 -4.13 -0.98
CA SER A 105 6.01 -2.69 -1.26
C SER A 105 6.03 -1.83 0.00
N PHE A 106 6.02 -2.43 1.19
CA PHE A 106 6.07 -1.70 2.45
C PHE A 106 6.85 -2.47 3.52
N LEU A 107 7.56 -1.75 4.38
CA LEU A 107 8.26 -2.29 5.55
C LEU A 107 7.60 -1.77 6.83
N GLY A 108 7.30 -2.68 7.75
CA GLY A 108 6.63 -2.37 9.00
C GLY A 108 5.10 -2.39 8.87
N ASP A 109 4.42 -1.95 9.93
CA ASP A 109 2.97 -2.04 10.10
C ASP A 109 2.26 -0.67 10.19
N LEU A 110 3.00 0.41 10.40
CA LEU A 110 2.48 1.78 10.41
C LEU A 110 2.91 2.53 9.15
N HIS A 111 1.93 3.10 8.45
CA HIS A 111 2.14 3.82 7.21
C HIS A 111 2.29 5.33 7.42
N ALA A 112 2.86 6.03 6.46
CA ALA A 112 2.92 7.48 6.43
C ALA A 112 1.52 8.10 6.30
N TYR A 113 1.37 9.34 6.70
CA TYR A 113 0.17 10.17 6.64
C TYR A 113 -0.95 9.79 7.63
N GLY A 114 -1.85 10.75 7.82
CA GLY A 114 -3.01 10.57 8.67
C GLY A 114 -2.66 10.19 10.11
N LYS A 115 -3.59 9.50 10.75
CA LYS A 115 -3.42 9.03 12.15
C LYS A 115 -2.29 8.03 12.33
N GLN A 116 -1.98 7.23 11.31
CA GLN A 116 -0.89 6.27 11.39
C GLN A 116 0.48 6.95 11.43
N GLY A 117 0.66 8.05 10.71
CA GLY A 117 1.88 8.85 10.79
C GLY A 117 2.12 9.42 12.20
N VAL A 118 1.07 9.88 12.87
CA VAL A 118 1.19 10.32 14.27
C VAL A 118 1.61 9.16 15.18
N ARG A 119 0.99 7.98 15.02
CA ARG A 119 1.33 6.79 15.80
C ARG A 119 2.76 6.31 15.57
N PHE A 120 3.26 6.45 14.35
CA PHE A 120 4.64 6.07 14.00
C PHE A 120 5.68 6.85 14.79
N TYR A 121 5.45 8.15 15.06
CA TYR A 121 6.37 9.02 15.78
C TYR A 121 6.07 9.13 17.28
N THR A 122 5.12 8.35 17.81
CA THR A 122 4.74 8.39 19.22
C THR A 122 4.69 6.98 19.82
N GLU A 123 4.96 6.92 21.12
CA GLU A 123 4.82 5.68 21.90
C GLU A 123 3.60 5.75 22.82
N THR A 124 2.94 4.63 23.00
CA THR A 124 1.80 4.51 23.90
C THR A 124 2.28 4.12 25.30
N LYS A 125 1.96 4.94 26.30
CA LYS A 125 2.20 4.63 27.71
C LYS A 125 0.86 4.30 28.39
N THR A 126 0.73 3.11 28.92
CA THR A 126 -0.42 2.73 29.73
C THR A 126 -0.10 2.96 31.20
N ILE A 127 -0.97 3.71 31.89
CA ILE A 127 -0.85 4.01 33.33
C ILE A 127 -2.11 3.48 34.00
N THR A 128 -1.92 2.61 34.97
CA THR A 128 -2.98 2.16 35.87
C THR A 128 -2.68 2.69 37.25
N ALA A 129 -3.58 3.50 37.81
CA ALA A 129 -3.42 4.09 39.14
C ALA A 129 -4.66 3.83 40.00
N ARG A 130 -4.41 3.62 41.27
CA ARG A 130 -5.45 3.54 42.29
C ARG A 130 -5.04 4.46 43.44
N TRP A 131 -5.92 5.33 43.81
CA TRP A 131 -5.78 6.20 44.98
C TRP A 131 -6.57 5.61 46.13
N PHE A 132 -5.98 5.55 47.32
CA PHE A 132 -6.63 5.06 48.50
C PHE A 132 -6.90 6.26 49.43
N ASP A 133 -8.04 6.26 50.10
CA ASP A 133 -8.30 7.17 51.19
C ASP A 133 -7.34 6.83 52.37
N GLU A 134 -7.00 7.83 53.17
CA GLU A 134 -6.03 7.68 54.29
C GLU A 134 -6.40 6.54 55.25
N ASP A 135 -7.67 6.30 55.43
CA ASP A 135 -8.19 5.22 56.30
C ASP A 135 -7.96 3.81 55.72
N ILE A 136 -7.63 3.68 54.45
CA ILE A 136 -7.39 2.41 53.76
C ILE A 136 -5.88 2.13 53.62
N ALA A 137 -5.02 3.07 54.01
CA ALA A 137 -3.57 2.95 53.87
C ALA A 137 -2.93 1.73 54.53
N HIS A 138 -3.65 1.13 55.50
CA HIS A 138 -3.23 -0.10 56.22
C HIS A 138 -3.90 -1.37 55.71
N ALA A 139 -4.77 -1.30 54.72
CA ALA A 139 -5.39 -2.49 54.14
C ALA A 139 -4.43 -3.22 53.19
N ALA A 140 -4.48 -4.54 53.19
CA ALA A 140 -3.72 -5.30 52.23
C ALA A 140 -4.06 -4.90 50.77
N PRO A 141 -3.08 -4.85 49.86
CA PRO A 141 -3.32 -4.42 48.47
C PRO A 141 -4.35 -5.33 47.80
N ASN A 142 -5.44 -4.73 47.35
CA ASN A 142 -6.48 -5.41 46.58
C ASN A 142 -6.28 -5.16 45.08
N MET A 143 -5.97 -6.22 44.35
CA MET A 143 -5.72 -6.19 42.92
C MET A 143 -7.00 -6.30 42.06
N THR A 144 -8.18 -6.29 42.70
CA THR A 144 -9.46 -6.41 41.99
C THR A 144 -9.91 -5.09 41.43
N ILE A 145 -10.13 -5.00 40.12
CA ILE A 145 -10.73 -3.88 39.43
C ILE A 145 -12.25 -4.11 39.37
N GLN A 146 -13.03 -3.26 40.04
CA GLN A 146 -14.48 -3.27 39.88
C GLN A 146 -14.85 -2.46 38.64
N LEU A 147 -15.31 -3.13 37.60
CA LEU A 147 -15.90 -2.52 36.41
C LEU A 147 -17.36 -2.15 36.74
N LYS A 148 -17.68 -0.89 36.69
CA LYS A 148 -19.05 -0.40 36.74
C LYS A 148 -19.62 -0.28 35.33
#